data_153fd83fb1dbe3ba2071b5c800bb28f0
#
_entry.id   153fd83fb1dbe3ba2071b5c800bb28f0
#
_cell.length_a   1.000
_cell.length_b   1.000
_cell.length_c   1.000
_cell.angle_alpha   90.00
_cell.angle_beta   90.00
_cell.angle_gamma   90.00
#
_symmetry.space_group_name_H-M   'P 1'
#
loop_
_entity.id
_entity.type
_entity.pdbx_description
1 polymer ?
#
loop_
_entity_poly.entity_id
_entity_poly.type
_entity_poly.pdbx_seq_one_letter_code
_entity_poly.pdbx_strand_id
1 'polypeptide(L)'
;MNEVNVLPESDLVMEFVETLHGLKRFKGWYHGHPLPVRKNAMVLLMFLHHHLTEEIQGIQPSELGELLQLTRPTVTTLVNSLEEHGLVERINDEDDRRVVFVRPTEQGVALVEQAKQGFAKRIGEIMDHLGPDDGKELIRLTRRVREYLESKHSDLDGGVDECGN
;
A
#
# COMPACT_ATOMS: atom_id res chain seq x y z
N MET A 1 34.57 2.18 1.34
CA MET A 1 34.57 0.80 1.89
C MET A 1 33.14 0.56 2.36
N ASN A 2 32.37 -0.21 1.57
CA ASN A 2 30.98 -0.55 1.93
C ASN A 2 31.04 -1.57 3.06
N GLU A 3 30.60 -1.19 4.24
CA GLU A 3 30.28 -2.16 5.29
C GLU A 3 29.10 -3.01 4.79
N VAL A 4 29.39 -4.24 4.42
CA VAL A 4 28.39 -5.28 4.21
C VAL A 4 27.81 -5.54 5.60
N ASN A 5 26.60 -5.05 5.83
CA ASN A 5 25.84 -5.30 7.06
C ASN A 5 25.52 -6.80 7.11
N VAL A 6 26.39 -7.59 7.75
CA VAL A 6 26.19 -9.02 7.96
C VAL A 6 25.07 -9.17 8.97
N LEU A 7 23.95 -9.73 8.52
CA LEU A 7 22.82 -10.07 9.40
C LEU A 7 23.32 -11.00 10.52
N PRO A 8 22.87 -10.80 11.77
CA PRO A 8 23.24 -11.70 12.86
C PRO A 8 22.77 -13.12 12.52
N GLU A 9 23.69 -14.07 12.47
CA GLU A 9 23.47 -15.50 12.26
C GLU A 9 22.82 -16.14 13.51
N SER A 10 21.65 -15.68 13.94
CA SER A 10 20.86 -16.44 14.88
C SER A 10 19.94 -17.36 14.09
N ASP A 11 19.88 -18.64 14.44
CA ASP A 11 18.97 -19.64 13.83
C ASP A 11 17.54 -19.10 13.73
N LEU A 12 17.11 -18.31 14.75
CA LEU A 12 15.79 -17.67 14.80
C LEU A 12 15.58 -16.62 13.69
N VAL A 13 16.60 -15.83 13.36
CA VAL A 13 16.50 -14.80 12.29
C VAL A 13 16.38 -15.49 10.94
N MET A 14 17.19 -16.52 10.70
CA MET A 14 17.13 -17.26 9.43
C MET A 14 15.82 -18.00 9.27
N GLU A 15 15.32 -18.67 10.32
CA GLU A 15 14.02 -19.33 10.32
C GLU A 15 12.89 -18.35 10.01
N PHE A 16 12.91 -17.14 10.63
CA PHE A 16 11.92 -16.10 10.38
C PHE A 16 11.99 -15.59 8.94
N VAL A 17 13.20 -15.35 8.40
CA VAL A 17 13.39 -14.91 7.01
C VAL A 17 12.87 -15.97 6.03
N GLU A 18 13.16 -17.24 6.25
CA GLU A 18 12.66 -18.35 5.41
C GLU A 18 11.13 -18.44 5.46
N THR A 19 10.55 -18.32 6.64
CA THR A 19 9.09 -18.31 6.85
C THR A 19 8.44 -17.16 6.07
N LEU A 20 8.97 -15.94 6.18
CA LEU A 20 8.48 -14.78 5.41
C LEU A 20 8.63 -14.99 3.89
N HIS A 21 9.74 -15.57 3.44
CA HIS A 21 9.93 -15.90 2.02
C HIS A 21 8.93 -16.96 1.55
N GLY A 22 8.60 -17.93 2.41
CA GLY A 22 7.54 -18.91 2.15
C GLY A 22 6.20 -18.23 1.90
N LEU A 23 5.82 -17.28 2.75
CA LEU A 23 4.57 -16.51 2.61
C LEU A 23 4.54 -15.68 1.31
N LYS A 24 5.66 -15.05 0.90
CA LYS A 24 5.74 -14.27 -0.35
C LYS A 24 5.51 -15.10 -1.61
N ARG A 25 5.84 -16.40 -1.59
CA ARG A 25 5.60 -17.32 -2.74
C ARG A 25 4.12 -17.62 -2.97
N PHE A 26 3.25 -17.35 -2.00
CA PHE A 26 1.82 -17.53 -2.15
C PHE A 26 1.25 -16.45 -3.09
N LYS A 27 1.23 -16.75 -4.39
CA LYS A 27 0.70 -15.85 -5.45
C LYS A 27 -0.78 -15.47 -5.24
N GLY A 28 -1.50 -16.19 -4.41
CA GLY A 28 -2.91 -15.96 -4.09
C GLY A 28 -3.18 -14.96 -2.96
N TRP A 29 -2.17 -14.42 -2.28
CA TRP A 29 -2.37 -13.59 -1.09
C TRP A 29 -3.19 -12.32 -1.35
N TYR A 30 -3.04 -11.71 -2.53
CA TYR A 30 -3.77 -10.51 -2.91
C TYR A 30 -4.92 -10.73 -3.90
N HIS A 31 -5.12 -11.98 -4.41
CA HIS A 31 -5.99 -12.20 -5.57
C HIS A 31 -7.01 -13.31 -5.32
N GLY A 32 -8.22 -12.92 -4.87
CA GLY A 32 -9.41 -13.78 -4.90
C GLY A 32 -9.99 -13.91 -6.30
N HIS A 33 -9.79 -12.89 -7.13
CA HIS A 33 -10.22 -12.82 -8.52
C HIS A 33 -9.10 -12.18 -9.35
N PRO A 34 -8.98 -12.50 -10.65
CA PRO A 34 -8.07 -11.81 -11.54
C PRO A 34 -8.47 -10.32 -11.56
N LEU A 35 -7.53 -9.46 -11.15
CA LEU A 35 -7.75 -8.02 -11.22
C LEU A 35 -7.70 -7.58 -12.69
N PRO A 36 -8.58 -6.68 -13.14
CA PRO A 36 -8.56 -6.16 -14.51
C PRO A 36 -7.30 -5.33 -14.79
N VAL A 37 -6.62 -4.88 -13.74
CA VAL A 37 -5.43 -4.02 -13.84
C VAL A 37 -4.23 -4.63 -13.11
N ARG A 38 -3.03 -4.12 -13.43
CA ARG A 38 -1.80 -4.54 -12.77
C ARG A 38 -1.80 -4.16 -11.28
N LYS A 39 -1.08 -4.94 -10.47
CA LYS A 39 -0.98 -4.75 -9.01
C LYS A 39 -0.68 -3.30 -8.60
N ASN A 40 0.29 -2.65 -9.26
CA ASN A 40 0.66 -1.28 -8.92
C ASN A 40 -0.45 -0.27 -9.22
N ALA A 41 -1.23 -0.48 -10.29
CA ALA A 41 -2.40 0.34 -10.58
C ALA A 41 -3.50 0.15 -9.52
N MET A 42 -3.70 -1.10 -9.06
CA MET A 42 -4.64 -1.37 -7.97
C MET A 42 -4.22 -0.70 -6.66
N VAL A 43 -2.91 -0.69 -6.34
CA VAL A 43 -2.39 0.04 -5.15
C VAL A 43 -2.69 1.53 -5.25
N LEU A 44 -2.48 2.16 -6.41
CA LEU A 44 -2.81 3.56 -6.63
C LEU A 44 -4.31 3.82 -6.50
N LEU A 45 -5.16 2.95 -7.04
CA LEU A 45 -6.62 3.05 -6.91
C LEU A 45 -7.08 2.94 -5.44
N MET A 46 -6.51 1.99 -4.69
CA MET A 46 -6.79 1.84 -3.25
C MET A 46 -6.33 3.07 -2.46
N PHE A 47 -5.18 3.64 -2.81
CA PHE A 47 -4.67 4.87 -2.21
C PHE A 47 -5.63 6.04 -2.44
N LEU A 48 -6.04 6.28 -3.69
CA LEU A 48 -7.04 7.30 -4.04
C LEU A 48 -8.33 7.11 -3.23
N HIS A 49 -8.87 5.90 -3.21
CA HIS A 49 -10.11 5.61 -2.48
C HIS A 49 -9.99 5.86 -0.96
N HIS A 50 -8.79 5.65 -0.38
CA HIS A 50 -8.58 5.85 1.06
C HIS A 50 -8.42 7.33 1.45
N HIS A 51 -7.83 8.15 0.57
CA HIS A 51 -7.48 9.55 0.88
C HIS A 51 -8.53 10.56 0.42
N LEU A 52 -9.50 10.14 -0.39
CA LEU A 52 -10.59 11.00 -0.79
C LEU A 52 -11.67 11.04 0.28
N THR A 53 -12.07 12.28 0.62
CA THR A 53 -13.16 12.58 1.55
C THR A 53 -14.18 13.45 0.84
N GLU A 54 -15.26 13.83 1.52
CA GLU A 54 -16.23 14.79 0.97
C GLU A 54 -15.60 16.15 0.65
N GLU A 55 -14.52 16.51 1.35
CA GLU A 55 -13.79 17.78 1.17
C GLU A 55 -12.73 17.67 0.06
N ILE A 56 -12.11 16.50 -0.11
CA ILE A 56 -11.05 16.24 -1.09
C ILE A 56 -11.63 15.45 -2.26
N GLN A 57 -12.00 16.16 -3.33
CA GLN A 57 -12.66 15.57 -4.49
C GLN A 57 -11.71 14.87 -5.48
N GLY A 58 -10.40 15.04 -5.33
CA GLY A 58 -9.40 14.44 -6.20
C GLY A 58 -7.98 14.77 -5.75
N ILE A 59 -7.00 14.04 -6.26
CA ILE A 59 -5.57 14.24 -5.98
C ILE A 59 -4.85 14.52 -7.29
N GLN A 60 -3.93 15.49 -7.31
CA GLN A 60 -3.15 15.79 -8.51
C GLN A 60 -2.14 14.67 -8.82
N PRO A 61 -1.87 14.33 -10.10
CA PRO A 61 -0.87 13.32 -10.45
C PRO A 61 0.54 13.61 -9.90
N SER A 62 0.92 14.88 -9.74
CA SER A 62 2.18 15.29 -9.12
C SER A 62 2.23 14.89 -7.65
N GLU A 63 1.18 15.18 -6.92
CA GLU A 63 1.02 14.85 -5.50
C GLU A 63 0.98 13.33 -5.27
N LEU A 64 0.30 12.58 -6.14
CA LEU A 64 0.34 11.11 -6.12
C LEU A 64 1.77 10.56 -6.26
N GLY A 65 2.61 11.23 -7.08
CA GLY A 65 4.01 10.87 -7.24
C GLY A 65 4.81 11.04 -5.95
N GLU A 66 4.61 12.12 -5.25
CA GLU A 66 5.27 12.43 -3.98
C GLU A 66 4.81 11.48 -2.87
N LEU A 67 3.50 11.35 -2.66
CA LEU A 67 2.92 10.51 -1.62
C LEU A 67 3.24 9.02 -1.78
N LEU A 68 3.29 8.52 -3.03
CA LEU A 68 3.61 7.12 -3.33
C LEU A 68 5.09 6.88 -3.65
N GLN A 69 5.93 7.91 -3.61
CA GLN A 69 7.35 7.87 -3.99
C GLN A 69 7.56 7.30 -5.40
N LEU A 70 6.70 7.71 -6.35
CA LEU A 70 6.72 7.28 -7.73
C LEU A 70 7.17 8.41 -8.66
N THR A 71 7.84 8.05 -9.76
CA THR A 71 8.19 9.02 -10.79
C THR A 71 6.94 9.48 -11.56
N ARG A 72 6.94 10.72 -12.07
CA ARG A 72 5.84 11.25 -12.90
C ARG A 72 5.44 10.34 -14.07
N PRO A 73 6.38 9.78 -14.87
CA PRO A 73 6.03 8.84 -15.92
C PRO A 73 5.32 7.58 -15.41
N THR A 74 5.73 7.07 -14.23
CA THR A 74 5.09 5.91 -13.60
C THR A 74 3.66 6.23 -13.21
N VAL A 75 3.43 7.36 -12.53
CA VAL A 75 2.07 7.81 -12.17
C VAL A 75 1.20 7.97 -13.40
N THR A 76 1.71 8.65 -14.45
CA THR A 76 0.98 8.83 -15.70
C THR A 76 0.57 7.50 -16.32
N THR A 77 1.48 6.52 -16.37
CA THR A 77 1.20 5.19 -16.90
C THR A 77 0.12 4.46 -16.09
N LEU A 78 0.20 4.53 -14.75
CA LEU A 78 -0.78 3.88 -13.87
C LEU A 78 -2.16 4.53 -13.98
N VAL A 79 -2.22 5.87 -13.98
CA VAL A 79 -3.48 6.62 -14.13
C VAL A 79 -4.12 6.34 -15.49
N ASN A 80 -3.34 6.37 -16.58
CA ASN A 80 -3.86 6.04 -17.92
C ASN A 80 -4.44 4.63 -17.95
N SER A 81 -3.73 3.65 -17.36
CA SER A 81 -4.22 2.27 -17.30
C SER A 81 -5.53 2.16 -16.51
N LEU A 82 -5.68 2.88 -15.40
CA LEU A 82 -6.92 2.89 -14.63
C LEU A 82 -8.07 3.60 -15.38
N GLU A 83 -7.77 4.69 -16.07
CA GLU A 83 -8.73 5.45 -16.86
C GLU A 83 -9.24 4.65 -18.07
N GLU A 84 -8.35 3.94 -18.78
CA GLU A 84 -8.70 3.02 -19.88
C GLU A 84 -9.67 1.91 -19.43
N HIS A 85 -9.60 1.51 -18.15
CA HIS A 85 -10.51 0.53 -17.56
C HIS A 85 -11.75 1.18 -16.88
N GLY A 86 -11.90 2.50 -16.99
CA GLY A 86 -13.02 3.22 -16.38
C GLY A 86 -13.03 3.23 -14.85
N LEU A 87 -11.86 3.02 -14.22
CA LEU A 87 -11.73 2.91 -12.75
C LEU A 87 -11.39 4.25 -12.08
N VAL A 88 -10.83 5.17 -12.83
CA VAL A 88 -10.59 6.56 -12.41
C VAL A 88 -11.02 7.51 -13.53
N GLU A 89 -11.23 8.75 -13.18
CA GLU A 89 -11.49 9.85 -14.10
C GLU A 89 -10.61 11.06 -13.76
N ARG A 90 -10.31 11.87 -14.79
CA ARG A 90 -9.67 13.17 -14.60
C ARG A 90 -10.73 14.25 -14.59
N ILE A 91 -10.64 15.12 -13.60
CA ILE A 91 -11.47 16.31 -13.48
C ILE A 91 -10.58 17.54 -13.49
N ASN A 92 -11.02 18.59 -14.19
CA ASN A 92 -10.36 19.89 -14.13
C ASN A 92 -10.87 20.66 -12.91
N ASP A 93 -9.98 21.44 -12.31
CA ASP A 93 -10.35 22.39 -11.29
C ASP A 93 -11.32 23.45 -11.86
N GLU A 94 -12.26 23.90 -11.05
CA GLU A 94 -13.28 24.89 -11.48
C GLU A 94 -12.68 26.27 -11.68
N ASP A 95 -11.66 26.64 -10.89
CA ASP A 95 -11.03 27.94 -10.88
C ASP A 95 -9.83 28.02 -11.84
N ASP A 96 -9.01 26.93 -11.92
CA ASP A 96 -7.86 26.83 -12.82
C ASP A 96 -7.90 25.56 -13.68
N ARG A 97 -8.37 25.67 -14.91
CA ARG A 97 -8.44 24.56 -15.88
C ARG A 97 -7.09 23.90 -16.22
N ARG A 98 -5.97 24.46 -15.77
CA ARG A 98 -4.64 23.84 -15.91
C ARG A 98 -4.39 22.80 -14.86
N VAL A 99 -5.14 22.85 -13.77
CA VAL A 99 -5.07 21.91 -12.66
C VAL A 99 -5.98 20.72 -12.98
N VAL A 100 -5.44 19.53 -12.91
CA VAL A 100 -6.16 18.28 -13.17
C VAL A 100 -6.05 17.40 -11.92
N PHE A 101 -7.18 16.94 -11.44
CA PHE A 101 -7.28 15.98 -10.36
C PHE A 101 -7.66 14.59 -10.90
N VAL A 102 -7.27 13.55 -10.17
CA VAL A 102 -7.65 12.16 -10.44
C VAL A 102 -8.48 11.67 -9.26
N ARG A 103 -9.61 11.03 -9.58
CA ARG A 103 -10.46 10.40 -8.56
C ARG A 103 -11.00 9.05 -9.07
N PRO A 104 -11.33 8.11 -8.17
CA PRO A 104 -12.02 6.89 -8.53
C PRO A 104 -13.42 7.18 -9.09
N THR A 105 -13.83 6.40 -10.08
CA THR A 105 -15.21 6.31 -10.50
C THR A 105 -16.01 5.40 -9.55
N GLU A 106 -17.33 5.34 -9.69
CA GLU A 106 -18.15 4.38 -8.95
C GLU A 106 -17.69 2.93 -9.20
N GLN A 107 -17.28 2.62 -10.42
CA GLN A 107 -16.72 1.31 -10.77
C GLN A 107 -15.37 1.06 -10.08
N GLY A 108 -14.53 2.09 -9.98
CA GLY A 108 -13.28 2.02 -9.25
C GLY A 108 -13.49 1.75 -7.76
N VAL A 109 -14.41 2.49 -7.14
CA VAL A 109 -14.82 2.28 -5.74
C VAL A 109 -15.33 0.85 -5.53
N ALA A 110 -16.24 0.38 -6.37
CA ALA A 110 -16.79 -0.97 -6.28
C ALA A 110 -15.69 -2.05 -6.38
N LEU A 111 -14.71 -1.88 -7.26
CA LEU A 111 -13.57 -2.79 -7.38
C LEU A 111 -12.71 -2.81 -6.12
N VAL A 112 -12.45 -1.65 -5.51
CA VAL A 112 -11.70 -1.57 -4.25
C VAL A 112 -12.44 -2.29 -3.13
N GLU A 113 -13.73 -2.06 -3.00
CA GLU A 113 -14.54 -2.72 -1.96
C GLU A 113 -14.60 -4.24 -2.18
N GLN A 114 -14.73 -4.70 -3.41
CA GLN A 114 -14.64 -6.14 -3.73
C GLN A 114 -13.27 -6.72 -3.35
N ALA A 115 -12.18 -6.01 -3.63
CA ALA A 115 -10.83 -6.45 -3.25
C ALA A 115 -10.66 -6.52 -1.74
N LYS A 116 -11.17 -5.51 -0.99
CA LYS A 116 -11.18 -5.50 0.48
C LYS A 116 -11.94 -6.69 1.06
N GLN A 117 -13.14 -6.97 0.54
CA GLN A 117 -13.95 -8.11 0.96
C GLN A 117 -13.24 -9.44 0.70
N GLY A 118 -12.64 -9.60 -0.49
CA GLY A 118 -11.87 -10.79 -0.84
C GLY A 118 -10.64 -10.99 0.05
N PHE A 119 -9.97 -9.90 0.44
CA PHE A 119 -8.87 -9.94 1.40
C PHE A 119 -9.35 -10.32 2.80
N ALA A 120 -10.41 -9.65 3.30
CA ALA A 120 -10.98 -9.94 4.61
C ALA A 120 -11.43 -11.40 4.76
N LYS A 121 -12.07 -11.97 3.71
CA LYS A 121 -12.44 -13.37 3.68
C LYS A 121 -11.24 -14.30 3.88
N ARG A 122 -10.14 -14.05 3.19
CA ARG A 122 -8.93 -14.88 3.33
C ARG A 122 -8.26 -14.75 4.68
N ILE A 123 -8.22 -13.54 5.23
CA ILE A 123 -7.74 -13.36 6.60
C ILE A 123 -8.64 -14.14 7.57
N GLY A 124 -9.96 -14.12 7.34
CA GLY A 124 -10.89 -14.96 8.10
C GLY A 124 -10.54 -16.44 8.05
N GLU A 125 -10.34 -17.00 6.86
CA GLU A 125 -9.93 -18.40 6.66
C GLU A 125 -8.62 -18.75 7.39
N ILE A 126 -7.65 -17.82 7.41
CA ILE A 126 -6.39 -17.99 8.16
C ILE A 126 -6.66 -17.96 9.67
N MET A 127 -7.47 -17.02 10.14
CA MET A 127 -7.81 -16.93 11.58
C MET A 127 -8.58 -18.17 12.05
N ASP A 128 -9.49 -18.70 11.23
CA ASP A 128 -10.19 -19.95 11.51
C ASP A 128 -9.25 -21.15 11.58
N HIS A 129 -8.24 -21.19 10.68
CA HIS A 129 -7.21 -22.24 10.68
C HIS A 129 -6.32 -22.20 11.92
N LEU A 130 -5.92 -21.01 12.35
CA LEU A 130 -5.09 -20.81 13.55
C LEU A 130 -5.86 -21.07 14.85
N GLY A 131 -7.16 -20.85 14.84
CA GLY A 131 -7.97 -20.84 16.04
C GLY A 131 -7.82 -19.56 16.86
N PRO A 132 -8.64 -19.39 17.91
CA PRO A 132 -8.77 -18.11 18.61
C PRO A 132 -7.52 -17.68 19.38
N ASP A 133 -6.74 -18.62 19.93
CA ASP A 133 -5.61 -18.28 20.78
C ASP A 133 -4.38 -17.88 19.93
N ASP A 134 -4.00 -18.68 18.93
CA ASP A 134 -2.92 -18.36 18.00
C ASP A 134 -3.25 -17.15 17.13
N GLY A 135 -4.51 -16.96 16.74
CA GLY A 135 -4.97 -15.78 16.03
C GLY A 135 -4.78 -14.49 16.83
N LYS A 136 -5.13 -14.49 18.13
CA LYS A 136 -4.88 -13.35 19.02
C LYS A 136 -3.38 -13.10 19.21
N GLU A 137 -2.60 -14.17 19.35
CA GLU A 137 -1.15 -14.06 19.53
C GLU A 137 -0.49 -13.49 18.27
N LEU A 138 -0.89 -13.93 17.08
CA LEU A 138 -0.43 -13.37 15.81
C LEU A 138 -0.73 -11.86 15.70
N ILE A 139 -1.96 -11.45 16.05
CA ILE A 139 -2.33 -10.02 16.09
C ILE A 139 -1.44 -9.25 17.07
N ARG A 140 -1.23 -9.80 18.29
CA ARG A 140 -0.39 -9.17 19.31
C ARG A 140 1.06 -9.00 18.84
N LEU A 141 1.65 -10.03 18.24
CA LEU A 141 3.03 -10.00 17.72
C LEU A 141 3.17 -9.04 16.54
N THR A 142 2.24 -9.08 15.60
CA THR A 142 2.24 -8.18 14.42
C THR A 142 2.12 -6.71 14.87
N ARG A 143 1.30 -6.41 15.89
CA ARG A 143 1.19 -5.05 16.45
C ARG A 143 2.52 -4.58 17.03
N ARG A 144 3.22 -5.42 17.80
CA ARG A 144 4.54 -5.10 18.37
C ARG A 144 5.59 -4.83 17.28
N VAL A 145 5.57 -5.62 16.21
CA VAL A 145 6.46 -5.39 15.06
C VAL A 145 6.17 -4.02 14.42
N ARG A 146 4.89 -3.70 14.21
CA ARG A 146 4.49 -2.40 13.67
C ARG A 146 4.96 -1.25 14.56
N GLU A 147 4.70 -1.30 15.86
CA GLU A 147 5.11 -0.28 16.84
C GLU A 147 6.63 -0.05 16.82
N TYR A 148 7.40 -1.14 16.72
CA TYR A 148 8.86 -1.05 16.58
C TYR A 148 9.29 -0.35 15.29
N LEU A 149 8.68 -0.69 14.15
CA LEU A 149 9.00 -0.07 12.87
C LEU A 149 8.61 1.42 12.83
N GLU A 150 7.45 1.78 13.39
CA GLU A 150 7.00 3.17 13.52
C GLU A 150 7.97 3.99 14.39
N SER A 151 8.46 3.45 15.52
CA SER A 151 9.44 4.14 16.36
C SER A 151 10.77 4.38 15.63
N LYS A 152 11.23 3.45 14.80
CA LYS A 152 12.44 3.62 14.01
C LYS A 152 12.31 4.63 12.88
N HIS A 153 11.11 4.77 12.30
CA HIS A 153 10.84 5.80 11.29
C HIS A 153 10.88 7.21 11.90
N SER A 154 10.32 7.39 13.08
CA SER A 154 10.36 8.68 13.80
C SER A 154 11.78 9.10 14.17
N ASP A 155 12.66 8.14 14.50
CA ASP A 155 14.06 8.41 14.82
C ASP A 155 14.89 8.86 13.57
N LEU A 156 14.46 8.46 12.36
CA LEU A 156 15.12 8.82 11.09
C LEU A 156 14.69 10.20 10.58
N ASP A 157 13.43 10.58 10.77
CA ASP A 157 12.90 11.90 10.38
C ASP A 157 13.28 13.01 11.38
N GLY A 158 13.57 12.68 12.64
CA GLY A 158 14.03 13.64 13.66
C GLY A 158 15.50 14.07 13.56
N GLY A 159 16.28 13.50 12.66
CA GLY A 159 17.74 13.71 12.56
C GLY A 159 18.22 14.78 11.57
N VAL A 160 17.36 15.57 10.94
CA VAL A 160 17.78 16.52 9.88
C VAL A 160 17.78 18.00 10.31
N ASP A 161 17.51 18.33 11.57
CA ASP A 161 17.39 19.72 12.03
C ASP A 161 18.52 20.22 12.97
N GLU A 162 19.75 19.71 12.89
CA GLU A 162 20.89 20.33 13.58
C GLU A 162 22.19 20.29 12.76
N CYS A 163 22.24 21.02 11.63
CA CYS A 163 23.48 21.55 11.08
C CYS A 163 23.19 22.72 10.13
N GLY A 164 23.08 23.90 10.71
CA GLY A 164 22.94 25.13 9.94
C GLY A 164 23.16 26.38 10.77
N ASN A 165 24.41 26.66 11.10
CA ASN A 165 24.85 28.03 11.42
C ASN A 165 26.07 28.36 10.56
#